data_d59fb377a1e0f151a8313b056101691e
#
_entry.id   d59fb377a1e0f151a8313b056101691e
#
_cell.length_a   1.000
_cell.length_b   1.000
_cell.length_c   1.000
_cell.angle_alpha   90.00
_cell.angle_beta   90.00
_cell.angle_gamma   90.00
#
_symmetry.space_group_name_H-M   'P 1'
#
loop_
_entity.id
_entity.type
_entity.pdbx_description
1 polymer ?
#
loop_
_entity_poly.entity_id
_entity_poly.type
_entity_poly.pdbx_seq_one_letter_code
_entity_poly.pdbx_strand_id
1 'polypeptide(L)'
;MDLLKQCQQWFEQNELQKMIDALEAIPAGERTPEMDSELAKAYIGVAEIGEAGRALYEKALELLAPHEEYFTGDHCWNYRIASAYYFLDEEGPTLRYFEKALKARPGDKDTQEYIDDCRRRLSLPRFEKNFRERTQEAWAAFAHIEAELRQIMDTDKTHQRGEELIETCGNALKTALRDTSFELGFNGKKYELILSPEGLRSRLFPLVYFQKQAPESVLEHWNIWVGRQPSKDFMLRAGDMEIRAEDVQMWAEETEDQQVNLVLYCEKLMPILKEDTDRVWWALSLLVDQTIGEVSAISFVAGFDVYAQPKDEPAMLLSELPELLQSMGLSLWRDGSDYLENSYLTYELEPVEDPEADWRLDVYTGTCRLPVIINDYLTARSDAVDEYHKDGFAA
;
A
#
# COMPACT_ATOMS: atom_id res chain seq x y z
N MET A 1 -1.90 -47.48 18.95
CA MET A 1 -2.11 -46.05 19.27
C MET A 1 -3.15 -45.57 18.30
N ASP A 2 -4.10 -44.77 18.74
CA ASP A 2 -5.11 -44.19 17.84
C ASP A 2 -4.42 -43.26 16.84
N LEU A 3 -4.58 -43.49 15.53
CA LEU A 3 -3.89 -42.74 14.49
C LEU A 3 -4.17 -41.22 14.58
N LEU A 4 -5.41 -40.85 14.91
CA LEU A 4 -5.76 -39.41 15.07
C LEU A 4 -4.97 -38.74 16.21
N LYS A 5 -4.74 -39.47 17.32
CA LYS A 5 -3.86 -38.97 18.38
C LYS A 5 -2.41 -38.84 17.94
N GLN A 6 -1.97 -39.76 17.09
CA GLN A 6 -0.63 -39.70 16.52
C GLN A 6 -0.50 -38.52 15.57
N CYS A 7 -1.52 -38.24 14.73
CA CYS A 7 -1.56 -37.06 13.85
C CYS A 7 -1.46 -35.75 14.65
N GLN A 8 -2.16 -35.67 15.77
CA GLN A 8 -2.05 -34.49 16.65
C GLN A 8 -0.63 -34.29 17.18
N GLN A 9 0.06 -35.36 17.61
CA GLN A 9 1.45 -35.29 18.06
C GLN A 9 2.40 -34.85 16.93
N TRP A 10 2.23 -35.39 15.73
CA TRP A 10 3.03 -35.00 14.57
C TRP A 10 2.79 -33.55 14.18
N PHE A 11 1.55 -33.07 14.27
CA PHE A 11 1.25 -31.67 14.02
C PHE A 11 1.95 -30.74 15.03
N GLU A 12 1.91 -31.05 16.33
CA GLU A 12 2.58 -30.29 17.39
C GLU A 12 4.11 -30.29 17.22
N GLN A 13 4.66 -31.31 16.56
CA GLN A 13 6.10 -31.45 16.25
C GLN A 13 6.48 -30.89 14.88
N ASN A 14 5.53 -30.28 14.16
CA ASN A 14 5.68 -29.82 12.78
C ASN A 14 6.13 -30.91 11.79
N GLU A 15 5.71 -32.18 12.05
CA GLU A 15 6.03 -33.35 11.22
C GLU A 15 4.88 -33.69 10.25
N LEU A 16 4.42 -32.66 9.51
CA LEU A 16 3.23 -32.74 8.66
C LEU A 16 3.33 -33.79 7.56
N GLN A 17 4.52 -34.02 7.01
CA GLN A 17 4.72 -35.06 5.99
C GLN A 17 4.41 -36.46 6.54
N LYS A 18 4.72 -36.73 7.79
CA LYS A 18 4.34 -38.05 8.42
C LYS A 18 2.83 -38.21 8.53
N MET A 19 2.10 -37.11 8.75
CA MET A 19 0.63 -37.18 8.74
C MET A 19 0.11 -37.53 7.34
N ILE A 20 0.66 -36.87 6.32
CA ILE A 20 0.28 -37.16 4.92
C ILE A 20 0.55 -38.61 4.58
N ASP A 21 1.79 -39.06 4.77
CA ASP A 21 2.20 -40.45 4.42
C ASP A 21 1.34 -41.49 5.12
N ALA A 22 1.04 -41.27 6.39
CA ALA A 22 0.23 -42.27 7.16
C ALA A 22 -1.24 -42.25 6.78
N LEU A 23 -1.83 -41.12 6.46
CA LEU A 23 -3.25 -40.99 6.11
C LEU A 23 -3.50 -41.35 4.64
N GLU A 24 -2.59 -41.01 3.72
CA GLU A 24 -2.67 -41.46 2.32
C GLU A 24 -2.49 -42.98 2.16
N ALA A 25 -1.77 -43.63 3.06
CA ALA A 25 -1.65 -45.10 3.06
C ALA A 25 -3.00 -45.81 3.30
N ILE A 26 -4.00 -45.10 3.82
CA ILE A 26 -5.37 -45.63 4.00
C ILE A 26 -6.19 -45.34 2.74
N PRO A 27 -6.78 -46.33 2.08
CA PRO A 27 -7.64 -46.10 0.94
C PRO A 27 -8.75 -45.08 1.22
N ALA A 28 -9.06 -44.19 0.27
CA ALA A 28 -10.04 -43.12 0.47
C ALA A 28 -11.40 -43.60 1.00
N GLY A 29 -11.89 -44.78 0.54
CA GLY A 29 -13.15 -45.35 1.01
C GLY A 29 -13.11 -45.94 2.43
N GLU A 30 -11.93 -46.03 3.05
CA GLU A 30 -11.75 -46.57 4.41
C GLU A 30 -11.41 -45.43 5.42
N ARG A 31 -11.15 -44.25 4.95
CA ARG A 31 -10.90 -43.08 5.83
C ARG A 31 -12.21 -42.58 6.42
N THR A 32 -12.12 -42.19 7.68
CA THR A 32 -13.25 -41.51 8.35
C THR A 32 -13.23 -40.00 8.03
N PRO A 33 -14.36 -39.29 8.22
CA PRO A 33 -14.39 -37.85 8.07
C PRO A 33 -13.29 -37.10 8.85
N GLU A 34 -12.95 -37.58 10.06
CA GLU A 34 -11.89 -36.98 10.89
C GLU A 34 -10.50 -37.23 10.28
N MET A 35 -10.27 -38.38 9.66
CA MET A 35 -9.02 -38.68 8.96
C MET A 35 -8.85 -37.80 7.74
N ASP A 36 -9.88 -37.59 6.94
CA ASP A 36 -9.86 -36.66 5.82
C ASP A 36 -9.63 -35.22 6.27
N SER A 37 -10.27 -34.83 7.38
CA SER A 37 -10.05 -33.48 7.97
C SER A 37 -8.63 -33.29 8.49
N GLU A 38 -7.98 -34.29 9.10
CA GLU A 38 -6.58 -34.21 9.52
C GLU A 38 -5.61 -34.24 8.32
N LEU A 39 -5.93 -34.98 7.24
CA LEU A 39 -5.15 -34.97 6.01
C LEU A 39 -5.22 -33.62 5.32
N ALA A 40 -6.40 -33.03 5.22
CA ALA A 40 -6.58 -31.69 4.68
C ALA A 40 -5.79 -30.62 5.48
N LYS A 41 -5.82 -30.72 6.81
CA LYS A 41 -5.00 -29.85 7.69
C LYS A 41 -3.51 -29.99 7.38
N ALA A 42 -3.03 -31.21 7.13
CA ALA A 42 -1.63 -31.43 6.79
C ALA A 42 -1.27 -30.85 5.41
N TYR A 43 -2.14 -31.00 4.41
CA TYR A 43 -1.94 -30.38 3.10
C TYR A 43 -1.89 -28.86 3.19
N ILE A 44 -2.82 -28.22 3.90
CA ILE A 44 -2.82 -26.76 4.12
C ILE A 44 -1.53 -26.32 4.82
N GLY A 45 -1.05 -27.12 5.78
CA GLY A 45 0.14 -26.78 6.56
C GLY A 45 1.48 -26.91 5.82
N VAL A 46 1.56 -27.77 4.78
CA VAL A 46 2.78 -27.91 3.95
C VAL A 46 2.70 -27.11 2.66
N ALA A 47 1.52 -26.60 2.29
CA ALA A 47 1.34 -25.85 1.07
C ALA A 47 2.09 -24.51 1.14
N GLU A 48 2.82 -24.19 0.10
CA GLU A 48 3.41 -22.86 -0.08
C GLU A 48 2.31 -21.85 -0.44
N ILE A 49 2.51 -20.58 -0.05
CA ILE A 49 1.57 -19.52 -0.40
C ILE A 49 1.72 -19.22 -1.90
N GLY A 50 0.60 -19.05 -2.60
CA GLY A 50 0.56 -18.76 -4.03
C GLY A 50 0.39 -20.00 -4.91
N GLU A 51 0.77 -19.89 -6.17
CA GLU A 51 0.50 -20.92 -7.19
C GLU A 51 1.14 -22.27 -6.86
N ALA A 52 2.34 -22.30 -6.30
CA ALA A 52 3.03 -23.54 -5.92
C ALA A 52 2.25 -24.39 -4.93
N GLY A 53 1.48 -23.77 -4.02
CA GLY A 53 0.64 -24.48 -3.05
C GLY A 53 -0.78 -24.78 -3.52
N ARG A 54 -1.23 -24.20 -4.63
CA ARG A 54 -2.61 -24.24 -5.12
C ARG A 54 -3.18 -25.65 -5.14
N ALA A 55 -2.46 -26.58 -5.75
CA ALA A 55 -2.90 -27.98 -5.86
C ALA A 55 -3.14 -28.68 -4.50
N LEU A 56 -2.43 -28.28 -3.45
CA LEU A 56 -2.62 -28.83 -2.10
C LEU A 56 -3.85 -28.22 -1.42
N TYR A 57 -4.13 -26.95 -1.63
CA TYR A 57 -5.35 -26.31 -1.15
C TYR A 57 -6.59 -26.90 -1.82
N GLU A 58 -6.54 -27.14 -3.13
CA GLU A 58 -7.61 -27.82 -3.88
C GLU A 58 -7.85 -29.23 -3.37
N LYS A 59 -6.79 -30.03 -3.15
CA LYS A 59 -6.90 -31.36 -2.52
C LYS A 59 -7.50 -31.31 -1.12
N ALA A 60 -7.15 -30.28 -0.33
CA ALA A 60 -7.74 -30.09 0.99
C ALA A 60 -9.25 -29.83 0.90
N LEU A 61 -9.71 -29.04 -0.07
CA LEU A 61 -11.13 -28.80 -0.31
C LEU A 61 -11.86 -30.09 -0.76
N GLU A 62 -11.26 -30.89 -1.65
CA GLU A 62 -11.83 -32.17 -2.08
C GLU A 62 -12.06 -33.12 -0.90
N LEU A 63 -11.17 -33.11 0.09
CA LEU A 63 -11.30 -33.93 1.30
C LEU A 63 -12.33 -33.38 2.29
N LEU A 64 -12.43 -32.05 2.42
CA LEU A 64 -13.29 -31.41 3.42
C LEU A 64 -14.75 -31.30 2.94
N ALA A 65 -14.98 -30.89 1.71
CA ALA A 65 -16.31 -30.52 1.22
C ALA A 65 -17.36 -31.65 1.37
N PRO A 66 -17.03 -32.95 1.15
CA PRO A 66 -18.01 -34.03 1.31
C PRO A 66 -18.53 -34.22 2.74
N HIS A 67 -17.86 -33.68 3.73
CA HIS A 67 -18.13 -33.87 5.14
C HIS A 67 -18.78 -32.65 5.87
N GLU A 68 -19.30 -31.69 5.12
CA GLU A 68 -19.87 -30.44 5.70
C GLU A 68 -21.03 -30.75 6.69
N GLU A 69 -21.90 -31.71 6.36
CA GLU A 69 -23.02 -32.09 7.24
C GLU A 69 -22.54 -32.75 8.53
N TYR A 70 -21.49 -33.59 8.43
CA TYR A 70 -20.91 -34.30 9.57
C TYR A 70 -20.29 -33.34 10.57
N PHE A 71 -19.63 -32.29 10.10
CA PHE A 71 -18.96 -31.28 10.92
C PHE A 71 -19.80 -30.02 11.17
N THR A 72 -21.12 -30.10 11.06
CA THR A 72 -21.99 -28.96 11.32
C THR A 72 -21.71 -28.34 12.69
N GLY A 73 -21.29 -27.09 12.72
CA GLY A 73 -20.95 -26.34 13.95
C GLY A 73 -19.57 -26.65 14.54
N ASP A 74 -18.74 -27.45 13.88
CA ASP A 74 -17.35 -27.66 14.30
C ASP A 74 -16.46 -26.50 13.90
N HIS A 75 -15.77 -25.91 14.89
CA HIS A 75 -14.86 -24.80 14.65
C HIS A 75 -13.67 -25.19 13.77
N CYS A 76 -13.01 -26.31 14.11
CA CYS A 76 -11.75 -26.68 13.46
C CYS A 76 -11.95 -27.01 11.98
N TRP A 77 -13.04 -27.73 11.67
CA TRP A 77 -13.36 -28.05 10.30
C TRP A 77 -13.73 -26.79 9.49
N ASN A 78 -14.59 -25.90 10.04
CA ASN A 78 -14.94 -24.64 9.39
C ASN A 78 -13.72 -23.75 9.17
N TYR A 79 -12.79 -23.70 10.12
CA TYR A 79 -11.54 -22.96 10.01
C TYR A 79 -10.65 -23.52 8.89
N ARG A 80 -10.50 -24.85 8.81
CA ARG A 80 -9.67 -25.53 7.78
C ARG A 80 -10.19 -25.29 6.37
N ILE A 81 -11.48 -25.47 6.14
CA ILE A 81 -12.06 -25.24 4.82
C ILE A 81 -12.02 -23.76 4.43
N ALA A 82 -12.24 -22.85 5.38
CA ALA A 82 -12.07 -21.42 5.16
C ALA A 82 -10.63 -21.08 4.79
N SER A 83 -9.64 -21.65 5.48
CA SER A 83 -8.21 -21.43 5.18
C SER A 83 -7.84 -21.90 3.79
N ALA A 84 -8.33 -23.05 3.34
CA ALA A 84 -8.08 -23.53 1.98
C ALA A 84 -8.65 -22.57 0.92
N TYR A 85 -9.89 -22.11 1.08
CA TYR A 85 -10.47 -21.08 0.21
C TYR A 85 -9.72 -19.74 0.27
N TYR A 86 -9.26 -19.35 1.46
CA TYR A 86 -8.51 -18.10 1.65
C TYR A 86 -7.24 -18.06 0.82
N PHE A 87 -6.46 -19.14 0.84
CA PHE A 87 -5.23 -19.26 0.06
C PHE A 87 -5.46 -19.51 -1.43
N LEU A 88 -6.70 -19.78 -1.84
CA LEU A 88 -7.14 -19.83 -3.23
C LEU A 88 -7.75 -18.51 -3.72
N ASP A 89 -7.74 -17.47 -2.89
CA ASP A 89 -8.32 -16.15 -3.17
C ASP A 89 -9.85 -16.16 -3.42
N GLU A 90 -10.54 -17.09 -2.78
CA GLU A 90 -11.99 -17.28 -2.85
C GLU A 90 -12.68 -16.58 -1.66
N GLU A 91 -12.71 -15.24 -1.62
CA GLU A 91 -13.16 -14.44 -0.47
C GLU A 91 -14.59 -14.75 -0.02
N GLY A 92 -15.51 -15.02 -0.94
CA GLY A 92 -16.90 -15.31 -0.62
C GLY A 92 -17.07 -16.58 0.22
N PRO A 93 -16.62 -17.76 -0.26
CA PRO A 93 -16.59 -18.99 0.52
C PRO A 93 -15.77 -18.85 1.81
N THR A 94 -14.61 -18.21 1.74
CA THR A 94 -13.74 -17.97 2.90
C THR A 94 -14.49 -17.26 4.03
N LEU A 95 -15.12 -16.13 3.74
CA LEU A 95 -15.88 -15.35 4.72
C LEU A 95 -17.00 -16.19 5.34
N ARG A 96 -17.76 -16.92 4.51
CA ARG A 96 -18.85 -17.76 4.97
C ARG A 96 -18.41 -18.82 6.00
N TYR A 97 -17.30 -19.48 5.76
CA TYR A 97 -16.82 -20.54 6.65
C TYR A 97 -16.10 -20.01 7.88
N PHE A 98 -15.33 -18.90 7.78
CA PHE A 98 -14.77 -18.26 8.97
C PHE A 98 -15.86 -17.69 9.87
N GLU A 99 -16.95 -17.13 9.35
CA GLU A 99 -18.10 -16.72 10.17
C GLU A 99 -18.75 -17.89 10.91
N LYS A 100 -18.85 -19.08 10.27
CA LYS A 100 -19.30 -20.30 10.93
C LYS A 100 -18.30 -20.73 12.02
N ALA A 101 -17.00 -20.67 11.75
CA ALA A 101 -15.96 -20.99 12.73
C ALA A 101 -16.01 -20.04 13.94
N LEU A 102 -16.12 -18.73 13.72
CA LEU A 102 -16.23 -17.73 14.78
C LEU A 102 -17.50 -17.90 15.62
N LYS A 103 -18.60 -18.29 14.98
CA LYS A 103 -19.85 -18.63 15.70
C LYS A 103 -19.68 -19.84 16.61
N ALA A 104 -18.91 -20.85 16.19
CA ALA A 104 -18.61 -22.05 16.98
C ALA A 104 -17.61 -21.74 18.13
N ARG A 105 -16.73 -20.78 17.95
CA ARG A 105 -15.75 -20.31 18.98
C ARG A 105 -15.73 -18.79 19.03
N PRO A 106 -16.67 -18.18 19.76
CA PRO A 106 -16.70 -16.72 19.90
C PRO A 106 -15.42 -16.18 20.56
N GLY A 107 -14.88 -15.07 19.96
CA GLY A 107 -13.69 -14.42 20.49
C GLY A 107 -12.36 -15.01 20.01
N ASP A 108 -12.39 -15.93 19.05
CA ASP A 108 -11.18 -16.42 18.36
C ASP A 108 -10.61 -15.32 17.49
N LYS A 109 -9.45 -14.78 17.91
CA LYS A 109 -8.83 -13.61 17.27
C LYS A 109 -8.34 -13.89 15.85
N ASP A 110 -7.70 -15.04 15.65
CA ASP A 110 -7.16 -15.42 14.35
C ASP A 110 -8.29 -15.51 13.30
N THR A 111 -9.42 -16.15 13.69
CA THR A 111 -10.60 -16.22 12.82
C THR A 111 -11.17 -14.83 12.53
N GLN A 112 -11.18 -13.92 13.52
CA GLN A 112 -11.67 -12.57 13.32
C GLN A 112 -10.78 -11.77 12.37
N GLU A 113 -9.47 -11.89 12.47
CA GLU A 113 -8.51 -11.24 11.57
C GLU A 113 -8.72 -11.64 10.12
N TYR A 114 -8.92 -12.94 9.85
CA TYR A 114 -9.24 -13.41 8.49
C TYR A 114 -10.59 -12.89 7.98
N ILE A 115 -11.61 -12.80 8.84
CA ILE A 115 -12.91 -12.23 8.47
C ILE A 115 -12.76 -10.76 8.09
N ASP A 116 -12.02 -10.00 8.88
CA ASP A 116 -11.82 -8.56 8.64
C ASP A 116 -11.02 -8.32 7.35
N ASP A 117 -10.01 -9.15 7.08
CA ASP A 117 -9.25 -9.13 5.84
C ASP A 117 -10.15 -9.43 4.62
N CYS A 118 -10.94 -10.50 4.66
CA CYS A 118 -11.87 -10.82 3.57
C CYS A 118 -12.90 -9.70 3.32
N ARG A 119 -13.43 -9.11 4.40
CA ARG A 119 -14.37 -7.98 4.29
C ARG A 119 -13.71 -6.76 3.67
N ARG A 120 -12.48 -6.47 4.06
CA ARG A 120 -11.68 -5.40 3.48
C ARG A 120 -11.51 -5.61 1.97
N ARG A 121 -11.11 -6.80 1.52
CA ARG A 121 -10.94 -7.13 0.09
C ARG A 121 -12.26 -7.03 -0.69
N LEU A 122 -13.35 -7.56 -0.15
CA LEU A 122 -14.67 -7.47 -0.77
C LEU A 122 -15.21 -6.04 -0.82
N SER A 123 -14.71 -5.13 0.01
CA SER A 123 -15.09 -3.71 0.02
C SER A 123 -14.31 -2.86 -0.97
N LEU A 124 -13.24 -3.40 -1.59
CA LEU A 124 -12.44 -2.66 -2.57
C LEU A 124 -13.30 -2.25 -3.77
N PRO A 125 -13.13 -1.03 -4.28
CA PRO A 125 -13.94 -0.53 -5.37
C PRO A 125 -13.73 -1.33 -6.64
N ARG A 126 -14.81 -1.53 -7.39
CA ARG A 126 -14.78 -2.09 -8.74
C ARG A 126 -15.04 -0.98 -9.74
N PHE A 127 -14.27 -0.97 -10.83
CA PHE A 127 -14.35 0.04 -11.86
C PHE A 127 -14.85 -0.59 -13.17
N GLU A 128 -15.86 0.03 -13.79
CA GLU A 128 -16.37 -0.37 -15.13
C GLU A 128 -15.39 0.00 -16.24
N LYS A 129 -14.61 1.07 -16.02
CA LYS A 129 -13.62 1.60 -16.96
C LYS A 129 -12.22 1.39 -16.41
N ASN A 130 -11.29 1.05 -17.29
CA ASN A 130 -9.89 0.93 -16.91
C ASN A 130 -9.28 2.29 -16.51
N PHE A 131 -8.10 2.28 -15.88
CA PHE A 131 -7.45 3.49 -15.39
C PHE A 131 -7.13 4.49 -16.51
N ARG A 132 -6.76 4.01 -17.71
CA ARG A 132 -6.48 4.86 -18.86
C ARG A 132 -7.71 5.66 -19.29
N GLU A 133 -8.86 5.01 -19.42
CA GLU A 133 -10.11 5.67 -19.78
C GLU A 133 -10.53 6.70 -18.73
N ARG A 134 -10.43 6.34 -17.45
CA ARG A 134 -10.73 7.25 -16.34
C ARG A 134 -9.77 8.45 -16.29
N THR A 135 -8.48 8.25 -16.61
CA THR A 135 -7.50 9.34 -16.71
C THR A 135 -7.87 10.31 -17.84
N GLN A 136 -8.29 9.81 -19.00
CA GLN A 136 -8.74 10.67 -20.11
C GLN A 136 -9.96 11.49 -19.73
N GLU A 137 -10.93 10.88 -19.04
CA GLU A 137 -12.14 11.57 -18.58
C GLU A 137 -11.82 12.63 -17.51
N ALA A 138 -10.95 12.31 -16.56
CA ALA A 138 -10.52 13.26 -15.54
C ALA A 138 -9.80 14.48 -16.15
N TRP A 139 -8.90 14.26 -17.12
CA TRP A 139 -8.26 15.35 -17.82
C TRP A 139 -9.21 16.18 -18.67
N ALA A 140 -10.20 15.56 -19.31
CA ALA A 140 -11.25 16.29 -20.01
C ALA A 140 -12.09 17.16 -19.07
N ALA A 141 -12.43 16.63 -17.89
CA ALA A 141 -13.12 17.40 -16.85
C ALA A 141 -12.25 18.57 -16.33
N PHE A 142 -10.97 18.31 -16.04
CA PHE A 142 -10.05 19.35 -15.60
C PHE A 142 -9.86 20.46 -16.65
N ALA A 143 -9.67 20.08 -17.92
CA ALA A 143 -9.56 21.04 -19.01
C ALA A 143 -10.81 21.93 -19.19
N HIS A 144 -11.97 21.42 -18.79
CA HIS A 144 -13.22 22.21 -18.83
C HIS A 144 -13.28 23.27 -17.74
N ILE A 145 -12.70 23.02 -16.56
CA ILE A 145 -12.78 23.90 -15.39
C ILE A 145 -11.50 24.73 -15.15
N GLU A 146 -10.40 24.44 -15.82
CA GLU A 146 -9.07 25.01 -15.52
C GLU A 146 -9.07 26.55 -15.59
N ALA A 147 -9.83 27.15 -16.53
CA ALA A 147 -9.93 28.59 -16.64
C ALA A 147 -10.68 29.22 -15.45
N GLU A 148 -11.68 28.52 -14.91
CA GLU A 148 -12.40 28.95 -13.71
C GLU A 148 -11.50 28.85 -12.47
N LEU A 149 -10.75 27.75 -12.32
CA LEU A 149 -9.77 27.59 -11.24
C LEU A 149 -8.75 28.73 -11.24
N ARG A 150 -8.18 29.07 -12.41
CA ARG A 150 -7.24 30.20 -12.54
C ARG A 150 -7.91 31.53 -12.17
N GLN A 151 -9.15 31.76 -12.61
CA GLN A 151 -9.88 32.98 -12.27
C GLN A 151 -10.09 33.10 -10.75
N ILE A 152 -10.43 32.00 -10.07
CA ILE A 152 -10.58 31.99 -8.61
C ILE A 152 -9.25 32.33 -7.95
N MET A 153 -8.17 31.65 -8.35
CA MET A 153 -6.83 31.89 -7.78
C MET A 153 -6.35 33.32 -7.99
N ASP A 154 -6.66 33.94 -9.13
CA ASP A 154 -6.27 35.32 -9.44
C ASP A 154 -7.06 36.35 -8.65
N THR A 155 -8.33 36.10 -8.39
CA THR A 155 -9.26 37.08 -7.82
C THR A 155 -9.44 36.96 -6.31
N ASP A 156 -9.30 35.77 -5.75
CA ASP A 156 -9.46 35.55 -4.31
C ASP A 156 -8.20 35.85 -3.50
N LYS A 157 -7.93 37.14 -3.35
CA LYS A 157 -6.77 37.63 -2.57
C LYS A 157 -6.87 37.38 -1.06
N THR A 158 -8.05 37.00 -0.57
CA THR A 158 -8.34 36.74 0.84
C THR A 158 -8.42 35.29 1.20
N HIS A 159 -8.25 34.41 0.23
CA HIS A 159 -8.32 32.95 0.36
C HIS A 159 -9.65 32.45 0.99
N GLN A 160 -10.75 33.12 0.69
CA GLN A 160 -12.08 32.75 1.20
C GLN A 160 -12.76 31.69 0.35
N ARG A 161 -12.29 31.47 -0.89
CA ARG A 161 -12.84 30.48 -1.83
C ARG A 161 -11.95 29.20 -1.92
N GLY A 162 -11.11 28.96 -0.92
CA GLY A 162 -10.22 27.82 -0.91
C GLY A 162 -10.96 26.48 -0.96
N GLU A 163 -12.04 26.34 -0.18
CA GLU A 163 -12.88 25.12 -0.18
C GLU A 163 -13.50 24.87 -1.56
N GLU A 164 -14.08 25.91 -2.18
CA GLU A 164 -14.66 25.82 -3.53
C GLU A 164 -13.62 25.42 -4.57
N LEU A 165 -12.42 25.98 -4.48
CA LEU A 165 -11.30 25.66 -5.36
C LEU A 165 -10.90 24.18 -5.25
N ILE A 166 -10.74 23.68 -4.04
CA ILE A 166 -10.39 22.28 -3.76
C ILE A 166 -11.51 21.33 -4.17
N GLU A 167 -12.77 21.65 -3.86
CA GLU A 167 -13.91 20.84 -4.25
C GLU A 167 -14.04 20.75 -5.78
N THR A 168 -13.93 21.89 -6.49
CA THR A 168 -14.04 21.95 -7.95
C THR A 168 -12.94 21.12 -8.62
N CYS A 169 -11.69 21.30 -8.19
CA CYS A 169 -10.56 20.51 -8.70
C CYS A 169 -10.71 19.02 -8.35
N GLY A 170 -10.98 18.69 -7.10
CA GLY A 170 -11.15 17.31 -6.63
C GLY A 170 -12.25 16.56 -7.38
N ASN A 171 -13.38 17.25 -7.69
CA ASN A 171 -14.45 16.67 -8.49
C ASN A 171 -14.01 16.29 -9.91
N ALA A 172 -13.09 17.04 -10.52
CA ALA A 172 -12.54 16.70 -11.83
C ALA A 172 -11.56 15.50 -11.75
N LEU A 173 -10.74 15.43 -10.68
CA LEU A 173 -9.72 14.40 -10.54
C LEU A 173 -10.27 13.06 -10.07
N LYS A 174 -11.35 13.03 -9.28
CA LYS A 174 -11.86 11.83 -8.59
C LYS A 174 -12.26 10.67 -9.50
N THR A 175 -12.50 10.92 -10.79
CA THR A 175 -12.80 9.86 -11.76
C THR A 175 -11.63 8.91 -11.92
N ALA A 176 -10.39 9.43 -11.89
CA ALA A 176 -9.16 8.64 -11.97
C ALA A 176 -8.49 8.48 -10.60
N LEU A 177 -8.41 9.57 -9.82
CA LEU A 177 -7.66 9.68 -8.58
C LEU A 177 -8.62 9.97 -7.42
N ARG A 178 -9.27 8.92 -6.89
CA ARG A 178 -10.39 9.06 -5.94
C ARG A 178 -9.98 9.68 -4.60
N ASP A 179 -8.89 9.22 -4.03
CA ASP A 179 -8.45 9.56 -2.68
C ASP A 179 -7.05 10.18 -2.67
N THR A 180 -6.69 10.91 -3.75
CA THR A 180 -5.39 11.53 -3.87
C THR A 180 -5.41 12.93 -3.28
N SER A 181 -4.49 13.19 -2.37
CA SER A 181 -4.20 14.52 -1.89
C SER A 181 -3.54 15.36 -2.99
N PHE A 182 -3.94 16.60 -3.12
CA PHE A 182 -3.35 17.54 -4.06
C PHE A 182 -3.29 18.95 -3.49
N GLU A 183 -2.41 19.74 -4.06
CA GLU A 183 -2.25 21.14 -3.74
C GLU A 183 -2.33 21.99 -5.02
N LEU A 184 -2.83 23.22 -4.90
CA LEU A 184 -2.88 24.17 -5.98
C LEU A 184 -1.98 25.37 -5.65
N GLY A 185 -1.14 25.75 -6.58
CA GLY A 185 -0.17 26.82 -6.40
C GLY A 185 0.01 27.69 -7.65
N PHE A 186 0.85 28.72 -7.51
CA PHE A 186 1.29 29.57 -8.61
C PHE A 186 2.75 29.99 -8.39
N ASN A 187 3.63 29.66 -9.34
CA ASN A 187 5.07 29.91 -9.22
C ASN A 187 5.52 31.25 -9.84
N GLY A 188 4.59 32.16 -10.10
CA GLY A 188 4.87 33.45 -10.75
C GLY A 188 4.81 33.42 -12.28
N LYS A 189 4.68 32.24 -12.89
CA LYS A 189 4.58 32.03 -14.34
C LYS A 189 3.44 31.14 -14.76
N LYS A 190 3.29 30.00 -14.10
CA LYS A 190 2.24 29.00 -14.33
C LYS A 190 1.57 28.62 -13.03
N TYR A 191 0.34 28.20 -13.11
CA TYR A 191 -0.35 27.54 -12.03
C TYR A 191 0.24 26.16 -11.82
N GLU A 192 0.07 25.63 -10.65
CA GLU A 192 0.63 24.33 -10.28
C GLU A 192 -0.44 23.45 -9.69
N LEU A 193 -0.54 22.22 -10.20
CA LEU A 193 -1.25 21.11 -9.60
C LEU A 193 -0.20 20.13 -9.09
N ILE A 194 -0.14 19.95 -7.79
CA ILE A 194 0.80 19.06 -7.11
C ILE A 194 0.00 17.86 -6.60
N LEU A 195 0.28 16.68 -7.14
CA LEU A 195 -0.34 15.43 -6.76
C LEU A 195 0.55 14.75 -5.72
N SER A 196 0.09 14.64 -4.49
CA SER A 196 0.90 14.08 -3.39
C SER A 196 0.71 12.57 -3.30
N PRO A 197 1.79 11.78 -3.34
CA PRO A 197 1.76 10.35 -3.00
C PRO A 197 1.64 10.09 -1.49
N GLU A 198 1.68 11.11 -0.63
CA GLU A 198 1.56 11.01 0.83
C GLU A 198 2.54 10.01 1.46
N GLY A 199 3.78 10.00 1.00
CA GLY A 199 4.82 9.10 1.48
C GLY A 199 4.73 7.67 0.93
N LEU A 200 3.71 7.33 0.13
CA LEU A 200 3.49 5.98 -0.39
C LEU A 200 4.13 5.80 -1.77
N ARG A 201 5.18 4.99 -1.85
CA ARG A 201 5.86 4.63 -3.12
C ARG A 201 4.90 4.05 -4.15
N SER A 202 3.92 3.26 -3.70
CA SER A 202 2.91 2.66 -4.55
C SER A 202 2.08 3.67 -5.35
N ARG A 203 1.85 4.85 -4.79
CA ARG A 203 1.10 5.92 -5.48
C ARG A 203 1.89 6.64 -6.56
N LEU A 204 3.22 6.56 -6.56
CA LEU A 204 4.04 7.27 -7.56
C LEU A 204 3.70 6.85 -9.00
N PHE A 205 3.49 5.56 -9.24
CA PHE A 205 3.23 5.08 -10.60
C PHE A 205 1.90 5.58 -11.19
N PRO A 206 0.73 5.41 -10.54
CA PRO A 206 -0.52 5.93 -11.08
C PRO A 206 -0.50 7.45 -11.21
N LEU A 207 0.11 8.17 -10.26
CA LEU A 207 0.21 9.63 -10.33
C LEU A 207 1.10 10.10 -11.50
N VAL A 208 2.25 9.46 -11.72
CA VAL A 208 3.13 9.76 -12.86
C VAL A 208 2.45 9.39 -14.18
N TYR A 209 1.75 8.26 -14.24
CA TYR A 209 0.96 7.91 -15.42
C TYR A 209 -0.09 8.99 -15.71
N PHE A 210 -0.84 9.40 -14.69
CA PHE A 210 -1.83 10.48 -14.80
C PHE A 210 -1.21 11.79 -15.27
N GLN A 211 -0.12 12.24 -14.65
CA GLN A 211 0.63 13.42 -15.04
C GLN A 211 1.05 13.41 -16.50
N LYS A 212 1.62 12.28 -16.98
CA LYS A 212 2.10 12.13 -18.37
C LYS A 212 0.99 12.15 -19.42
N GLN A 213 -0.28 11.98 -19.02
CA GLN A 213 -1.44 12.06 -19.90
C GLN A 213 -2.08 13.45 -19.91
N ALA A 214 -1.49 14.45 -19.23
CA ALA A 214 -2.02 15.80 -19.21
C ALA A 214 -2.06 16.40 -20.63
N PRO A 215 -3.21 16.99 -21.06
CA PRO A 215 -3.33 17.60 -22.40
C PRO A 215 -2.43 18.82 -22.54
N GLU A 216 -1.92 19.07 -23.75
CA GLU A 216 -1.12 20.26 -24.06
C GLU A 216 -1.83 21.55 -23.69
N SER A 217 -3.15 21.64 -23.92
CA SER A 217 -3.96 22.81 -23.57
C SER A 217 -3.93 23.14 -22.07
N VAL A 218 -3.86 22.12 -21.21
CA VAL A 218 -3.69 22.31 -19.77
C VAL A 218 -2.26 22.72 -19.47
N LEU A 219 -1.28 22.06 -20.08
CA LEU A 219 0.13 22.32 -19.86
C LEU A 219 0.58 23.71 -20.34
N GLU A 220 -0.19 24.41 -21.18
CA GLU A 220 0.06 25.82 -21.54
C GLU A 220 0.02 26.72 -20.30
N HIS A 221 -0.88 26.44 -19.36
CA HIS A 221 -1.13 27.27 -18.19
C HIS A 221 -0.69 26.64 -16.87
N TRP A 222 -0.58 25.30 -16.82
CA TRP A 222 -0.33 24.54 -15.61
C TRP A 222 0.98 23.76 -15.67
N ASN A 223 1.68 23.69 -14.55
CA ASN A 223 2.66 22.64 -14.26
C ASN A 223 1.96 21.57 -13.44
N ILE A 224 2.16 20.31 -13.81
CA ILE A 224 1.63 19.17 -13.08
C ILE A 224 2.82 18.47 -12.43
N TRP A 225 2.84 18.40 -11.12
CA TRP A 225 3.91 17.78 -10.35
C TRP A 225 3.40 16.54 -9.62
N VAL A 226 4.21 15.51 -9.54
CA VAL A 226 4.01 14.39 -8.63
C VAL A 226 4.99 14.53 -7.48
N GLY A 227 4.43 14.77 -6.30
CA GLY A 227 5.17 15.09 -5.09
C GLY A 227 5.38 16.61 -4.88
N ARG A 228 5.37 17.00 -3.63
CA ARG A 228 5.66 18.37 -3.19
C ARG A 228 7.06 18.75 -3.59
N GLN A 229 7.21 19.97 -4.09
CA GLN A 229 8.50 20.51 -4.49
C GLN A 229 9.23 21.10 -3.29
N PRO A 230 10.58 21.03 -3.22
CA PRO A 230 11.31 21.66 -2.15
C PRO A 230 11.11 23.18 -2.17
N SER A 231 10.87 23.76 -1.01
CA SER A 231 10.65 25.19 -0.82
C SER A 231 11.46 25.71 0.36
N LYS A 232 12.46 26.54 0.07
CA LYS A 232 13.30 27.17 1.11
C LYS A 232 12.55 28.13 2.00
N ASP A 233 11.47 28.71 1.50
CA ASP A 233 10.68 29.72 2.23
C ASP A 233 9.46 29.08 2.93
N PHE A 234 9.35 27.75 2.90
CA PHE A 234 8.23 27.07 3.51
C PHE A 234 8.19 27.30 5.03
N MET A 235 7.02 27.59 5.51
CA MET A 235 6.74 27.82 6.91
C MET A 235 5.41 27.19 7.29
N LEU A 236 5.47 26.25 8.21
CA LEU A 236 4.28 25.63 8.78
C LEU A 236 3.72 26.53 9.89
N ARG A 237 2.42 26.79 9.85
CA ARG A 237 1.68 27.45 10.92
C ARG A 237 0.87 26.48 11.74
N ALA A 238 1.11 26.46 13.03
CA ALA A 238 0.36 25.69 14.01
C ALA A 238 -0.19 26.64 15.10
N GLY A 239 -1.41 27.17 14.90
CA GLY A 239 -1.95 28.25 15.70
C GLY A 239 -1.12 29.53 15.51
N ASP A 240 -0.61 30.08 16.61
CA ASP A 240 0.27 31.27 16.58
C ASP A 240 1.76 30.91 16.38
N MET A 241 2.10 29.65 16.26
CA MET A 241 3.48 29.20 16.06
C MET A 241 3.81 29.13 14.57
N GLU A 242 4.98 29.63 14.22
CA GLU A 242 5.61 29.46 12.93
C GLU A 242 6.82 28.55 13.07
N ILE A 243 6.86 27.49 12.25
CA ILE A 243 7.90 26.47 12.29
C ILE A 243 8.51 26.33 10.91
N ARG A 244 9.83 26.35 10.85
CA ARG A 244 10.64 26.22 9.64
C ARG A 244 11.63 25.07 9.80
N ALA A 245 12.28 24.66 8.72
CA ALA A 245 13.33 23.64 8.76
C ALA A 245 14.51 24.02 9.65
N GLU A 246 14.80 25.32 9.80
CA GLU A 246 15.84 25.87 10.69
C GLU A 246 15.50 25.74 12.18
N ASP A 247 14.24 25.51 12.53
CA ASP A 247 13.81 25.30 13.92
C ASP A 247 13.94 23.83 14.37
N VAL A 248 14.28 22.91 13.44
CA VAL A 248 14.34 21.48 13.68
C VAL A 248 15.79 21.01 13.74
N GLN A 249 16.18 20.47 14.88
CA GLN A 249 17.45 19.77 15.05
C GLN A 249 17.33 18.36 14.49
N MET A 250 18.37 17.91 13.81
CA MET A 250 18.43 16.65 13.10
C MET A 250 19.72 15.89 13.40
N TRP A 251 19.61 14.60 13.61
CA TRP A 251 20.72 13.62 13.59
C TRP A 251 20.39 12.60 12.52
N ALA A 252 21.33 12.34 11.63
CA ALA A 252 21.16 11.42 10.52
C ALA A 252 22.15 10.27 10.63
N GLU A 253 21.65 9.05 10.35
CA GLU A 253 22.44 7.84 10.27
C GLU A 253 22.25 7.22 8.88
N GLU A 254 23.35 7.03 8.17
CA GLU A 254 23.35 6.42 6.84
C GLU A 254 23.04 4.92 6.95
N THR A 255 22.17 4.41 6.07
CA THR A 255 21.85 3.00 5.96
C THR A 255 22.68 2.32 4.87
N GLU A 256 22.70 0.97 4.85
CA GLU A 256 23.39 0.21 3.82
C GLU A 256 22.82 0.45 2.40
N ASP A 257 21.56 0.88 2.30
CA ASP A 257 20.85 1.12 1.05
C ASP A 257 20.99 2.56 0.53
N GLN A 258 21.97 3.32 1.01
CA GLN A 258 22.16 4.73 0.65
C GLN A 258 20.96 5.61 1.00
N GLN A 259 20.30 5.32 2.11
CA GLN A 259 19.24 6.14 2.69
C GLN A 259 19.71 6.69 4.03
N VAL A 260 18.92 7.55 4.64
CA VAL A 260 19.17 8.07 5.97
C VAL A 260 18.01 7.78 6.91
N ASN A 261 18.31 7.33 8.12
CA ASN A 261 17.40 7.39 9.25
C ASN A 261 17.61 8.71 9.97
N LEU A 262 16.53 9.42 10.24
CA LEU A 262 16.58 10.72 10.89
C LEU A 262 16.07 10.61 12.33
N VAL A 263 16.67 11.36 13.23
CA VAL A 263 16.10 11.67 14.53
C VAL A 263 15.86 13.17 14.56
N LEU A 264 14.63 13.58 14.81
CA LEU A 264 14.21 14.97 14.75
C LEU A 264 13.78 15.48 16.14
N TYR A 265 14.19 16.71 16.44
CA TYR A 265 13.75 17.44 17.62
C TYR A 265 13.39 18.88 17.26
N CYS A 266 12.20 19.31 17.66
CA CYS A 266 11.76 20.68 17.49
C CYS A 266 11.15 21.19 18.81
N GLU A 267 11.84 22.12 19.47
CA GLU A 267 11.41 22.67 20.76
C GLU A 267 9.99 23.25 20.70
N LYS A 268 9.65 23.93 19.61
CA LYS A 268 8.33 24.53 19.38
C LYS A 268 7.19 23.50 19.36
N LEU A 269 7.48 22.26 18.94
CA LEU A 269 6.48 21.18 18.86
C LEU A 269 6.32 20.36 20.15
N MET A 270 7.22 20.52 21.11
CA MET A 270 7.20 19.72 22.35
C MET A 270 5.94 19.90 23.20
N PRO A 271 5.33 21.09 23.30
CA PRO A 271 4.05 21.23 23.98
C PRO A 271 2.95 20.38 23.37
N ILE A 272 2.94 20.23 22.03
CA ILE A 272 1.93 19.46 21.29
C ILE A 272 2.23 17.96 21.34
N LEU A 273 3.49 17.55 21.40
CA LEU A 273 3.89 16.12 21.36
C LEU A 273 3.24 15.29 22.45
N LYS A 274 2.93 15.87 23.61
CA LYS A 274 2.29 15.18 24.73
C LYS A 274 0.78 15.00 24.55
N GLU A 275 0.16 15.86 23.76
CA GLU A 275 -1.29 15.92 23.56
C GLU A 275 -1.70 15.21 22.26
N ASP A 276 -0.90 15.36 21.20
CA ASP A 276 -1.19 14.88 19.86
C ASP A 276 0.12 14.52 19.14
N THR A 277 0.56 13.30 19.32
CA THR A 277 1.79 12.77 18.71
C THR A 277 1.70 12.74 17.18
N ASP A 278 0.55 12.34 16.64
CA ASP A 278 0.35 12.17 15.20
C ASP A 278 0.48 13.52 14.49
N ARG A 279 -0.03 14.57 15.10
CA ARG A 279 0.09 15.92 14.55
C ARG A 279 1.55 16.42 14.49
N VAL A 280 2.37 16.04 15.47
CA VAL A 280 3.80 16.37 15.45
C VAL A 280 4.54 15.60 14.37
N TRP A 281 4.24 14.30 14.24
CA TRP A 281 4.77 13.48 13.17
C TRP A 281 4.40 14.02 11.80
N TRP A 282 3.14 14.35 11.58
CA TRP A 282 2.68 14.96 10.34
C TRP A 282 3.39 16.28 10.04
N ALA A 283 3.55 17.13 11.03
CA ALA A 283 4.22 18.44 10.87
C ALA A 283 5.68 18.27 10.47
N LEU A 284 6.41 17.33 11.10
CA LEU A 284 7.81 17.08 10.79
C LEU A 284 7.97 16.36 9.44
N SER A 285 7.09 15.44 9.09
CA SER A 285 7.04 14.81 7.76
C SER A 285 6.89 15.86 6.67
N LEU A 286 5.94 16.79 6.83
CA LEU A 286 5.72 17.87 5.88
C LEU A 286 6.93 18.79 5.75
N LEU A 287 7.63 19.08 6.86
CA LEU A 287 8.87 19.86 6.83
C LEU A 287 10.01 19.14 6.11
N VAL A 288 10.13 17.82 6.27
CA VAL A 288 11.09 17.02 5.51
C VAL A 288 10.76 17.07 4.02
N ASP A 289 9.49 16.85 3.65
CA ASP A 289 9.03 16.91 2.26
C ASP A 289 9.31 18.26 1.63
N GLN A 290 9.06 19.34 2.35
CA GLN A 290 9.31 20.70 1.86
C GLN A 290 10.80 21.07 1.82
N THR A 291 11.63 20.37 2.57
CA THR A 291 13.08 20.62 2.59
C THR A 291 13.79 19.97 1.41
N ILE A 292 13.48 18.72 1.07
CA ILE A 292 14.16 17.97 0.03
C ILE A 292 13.28 17.58 -1.15
N GLY A 293 11.98 17.84 -1.10
CA GLY A 293 10.97 17.37 -2.02
C GLY A 293 10.42 16.00 -1.59
N GLU A 294 9.10 15.82 -1.71
CA GLU A 294 8.41 14.61 -1.25
C GLU A 294 8.94 13.34 -1.92
N VAL A 295 9.26 13.37 -3.20
CA VAL A 295 9.82 12.23 -3.92
C VAL A 295 11.22 11.87 -3.43
N SER A 296 12.04 12.87 -3.11
CA SER A 296 13.35 12.64 -2.49
C SER A 296 13.21 12.08 -1.08
N ALA A 297 12.25 12.58 -0.31
CA ALA A 297 11.95 12.07 1.03
C ALA A 297 11.57 10.58 0.97
N ILE A 298 10.63 10.20 0.11
CA ILE A 298 10.24 8.80 -0.13
C ILE A 298 11.43 7.92 -0.52
N SER A 299 12.39 8.49 -1.26
CA SER A 299 13.51 7.73 -1.84
C SER A 299 14.68 7.59 -0.90
N PHE A 300 15.04 8.66 -0.21
CA PHE A 300 16.30 8.77 0.52
C PHE A 300 16.15 8.77 2.03
N VAL A 301 14.94 8.97 2.57
CA VAL A 301 14.67 8.86 4.00
C VAL A 301 14.03 7.51 4.29
N ALA A 302 14.76 6.63 4.97
CA ALA A 302 14.26 5.31 5.36
C ALA A 302 13.18 5.41 6.45
N GLY A 303 13.32 6.41 7.32
CA GLY A 303 12.38 6.72 8.39
C GLY A 303 12.91 7.85 9.27
N PHE A 304 12.07 8.32 10.19
CA PHE A 304 12.53 9.24 11.23
C PHE A 304 11.83 8.97 12.56
N ASP A 305 12.52 9.31 13.64
CA ASP A 305 12.02 9.29 15.00
C ASP A 305 11.89 10.72 15.54
N VAL A 306 10.92 10.95 16.42
CA VAL A 306 10.70 12.23 17.07
C VAL A 306 11.14 12.13 18.53
N TYR A 307 12.13 12.92 18.92
CA TYR A 307 12.63 12.95 20.29
C TYR A 307 11.98 14.06 21.09
N ALA A 308 11.69 13.75 22.35
CA ALA A 308 11.13 14.72 23.31
C ALA A 308 12.20 15.65 23.91
N GLN A 309 13.48 15.33 23.72
CA GLN A 309 14.63 16.11 24.18
C GLN A 309 15.76 16.00 23.14
N PRO A 310 16.61 17.02 22.98
CA PRO A 310 17.75 16.93 22.07
C PRO A 310 18.74 15.85 22.54
N LYS A 311 19.51 15.30 21.61
CA LYS A 311 20.65 14.42 21.95
C LYS A 311 21.81 15.26 22.47
N ASP A 312 22.69 14.62 23.25
CA ASP A 312 23.94 15.25 23.74
C ASP A 312 24.99 15.46 22.61
N GLU A 313 24.78 14.88 21.45
CA GLU A 313 25.63 14.99 20.28
C GLU A 313 25.33 16.27 19.48
N PRO A 314 26.32 16.83 18.75
CA PRO A 314 26.09 17.96 17.88
C PRO A 314 24.98 17.69 16.85
N ALA A 315 23.98 18.55 16.78
CA ALA A 315 22.91 18.46 15.82
C ALA A 315 23.25 19.23 14.54
N MET A 316 22.74 18.73 13.40
CA MET A 316 22.52 19.53 12.20
C MET A 316 21.12 20.15 12.27
N LEU A 317 20.85 21.11 11.41
CA LEU A 317 19.49 21.60 11.19
C LEU A 317 18.84 20.85 10.04
N LEU A 318 17.51 20.67 10.08
CA LEU A 318 16.81 19.99 9.00
C LEU A 318 17.01 20.72 7.65
N SER A 319 17.19 22.03 7.65
CA SER A 319 17.52 22.81 6.46
C SER A 319 18.86 22.45 5.81
N GLU A 320 19.73 21.70 6.50
CA GLU A 320 21.03 21.22 5.98
C GLU A 320 20.91 19.78 5.38
N LEU A 321 19.73 19.17 5.44
CA LEU A 321 19.50 17.83 4.87
C LEU A 321 19.81 17.74 3.36
N PRO A 322 19.49 18.74 2.51
CA PRO A 322 19.88 18.72 1.11
C PRO A 322 21.39 18.60 0.88
N GLU A 323 22.18 19.34 1.63
CA GLU A 323 23.64 19.34 1.56
C GLU A 323 24.21 18.01 2.06
N LEU A 324 23.61 17.42 3.10
CA LEU A 324 24.00 16.10 3.60
C LEU A 324 23.80 15.04 2.52
N LEU A 325 22.61 14.96 1.91
CA LEU A 325 22.31 13.99 0.86
C LEU A 325 23.23 14.18 -0.35
N GLN A 326 23.52 15.42 -0.75
CA GLN A 326 24.48 15.70 -1.81
C GLN A 326 25.91 15.23 -1.46
N SER A 327 26.33 15.35 -0.21
CA SER A 327 27.64 14.87 0.24
C SER A 327 27.77 13.36 0.17
N MET A 328 26.64 12.62 0.25
CA MET A 328 26.54 11.17 0.04
C MET A 328 26.48 10.81 -1.46
N GLY A 329 26.53 11.79 -2.36
CA GLY A 329 26.47 11.57 -3.81
C GLY A 329 25.04 11.43 -4.35
N LEU A 330 24.02 11.71 -3.56
CA LEU A 330 22.61 11.64 -3.95
C LEU A 330 22.17 12.96 -4.57
N SER A 331 21.46 12.88 -5.69
CA SER A 331 20.84 14.03 -6.35
C SER A 331 19.37 14.09 -5.95
N LEU A 332 18.92 15.23 -5.48
CA LEU A 332 17.51 15.42 -5.16
C LEU A 332 16.65 15.33 -6.41
N TRP A 333 15.58 14.59 -6.32
CA TRP A 333 14.62 14.41 -7.40
C TRP A 333 13.52 15.45 -7.30
N ARG A 334 13.08 15.91 -8.46
CA ARG A 334 12.06 16.96 -8.55
C ARG A 334 10.66 16.40 -8.63
N ASP A 335 10.52 15.22 -9.23
CA ASP A 335 9.23 14.72 -9.66
C ASP A 335 9.17 13.20 -9.54
N GLY A 336 7.97 12.65 -9.40
CA GLY A 336 7.77 11.20 -9.35
C GLY A 336 8.30 10.47 -10.57
N SER A 337 8.37 11.12 -11.75
CA SER A 337 8.98 10.52 -12.93
C SER A 337 10.47 10.27 -12.76
N ASP A 338 11.19 11.14 -12.03
CA ASP A 338 12.62 10.93 -11.75
C ASP A 338 12.84 9.66 -10.94
N TYR A 339 11.95 9.38 -9.97
CA TYR A 339 11.98 8.13 -9.22
C TYR A 339 11.80 6.92 -10.13
N LEU A 340 10.76 6.92 -10.96
CA LEU A 340 10.45 5.78 -11.84
C LEU A 340 11.50 5.55 -12.93
N GLU A 341 12.19 6.61 -13.38
CA GLU A 341 13.24 6.51 -14.39
C GLU A 341 14.55 5.96 -13.80
N ASN A 342 14.82 6.21 -12.52
CA ASN A 342 16.06 5.86 -11.85
C ASN A 342 15.94 4.67 -10.89
N SER A 343 14.71 4.22 -10.60
CA SER A 343 14.44 3.08 -9.74
C SER A 343 13.97 1.90 -10.58
N TYR A 344 14.70 0.81 -10.56
CA TYR A 344 14.25 -0.45 -11.15
C TYR A 344 14.68 -1.61 -10.27
N LEU A 345 13.76 -2.55 -10.11
CA LEU A 345 14.03 -3.87 -9.60
C LEU A 345 13.84 -4.84 -10.76
N THR A 346 14.69 -5.82 -10.84
CA THR A 346 14.55 -6.88 -11.84
C THR A 346 13.85 -8.05 -11.19
N TYR A 347 12.70 -8.44 -11.70
CA TYR A 347 11.99 -9.65 -11.30
C TYR A 347 12.04 -10.64 -12.45
N GLU A 348 12.37 -11.87 -12.14
CA GLU A 348 12.14 -12.99 -13.03
C GLU A 348 10.70 -13.47 -12.73
N LEU A 349 9.82 -13.31 -13.70
CA LEU A 349 8.46 -13.81 -13.61
C LEU A 349 8.42 -15.15 -14.33
N GLU A 350 8.03 -16.19 -13.63
CA GLU A 350 7.74 -17.47 -14.26
C GLU A 350 6.45 -17.33 -15.06
N PRO A 351 6.43 -17.71 -16.35
CA PRO A 351 5.21 -17.72 -17.11
C PRO A 351 4.24 -18.75 -16.53
N VAL A 352 2.99 -18.37 -16.31
CA VAL A 352 1.93 -19.32 -15.99
C VAL A 352 1.72 -20.23 -17.17
N GLU A 353 1.75 -21.52 -16.99
CA GLU A 353 1.57 -22.53 -18.06
C GLU A 353 0.10 -22.73 -18.47
N ASP A 354 -0.79 -21.78 -18.20
CA ASP A 354 -2.18 -21.86 -18.59
C ASP A 354 -2.40 -21.18 -19.96
N PRO A 355 -2.70 -21.94 -21.04
CA PRO A 355 -2.94 -21.36 -22.36
C PRO A 355 -4.20 -20.49 -22.43
N GLU A 356 -5.08 -20.54 -21.43
CA GLU A 356 -6.28 -19.71 -21.34
C GLU A 356 -6.12 -18.53 -20.36
N ALA A 357 -4.96 -18.40 -19.72
CA ALA A 357 -4.69 -17.29 -18.82
C ALA A 357 -4.77 -15.95 -19.57
N ASP A 358 -5.44 -14.98 -18.95
CA ASP A 358 -5.51 -13.63 -19.49
C ASP A 358 -4.20 -12.88 -19.21
N TRP A 359 -3.29 -12.97 -20.17
CA TRP A 359 -1.96 -12.39 -20.12
C TRP A 359 -1.92 -10.86 -20.24
N ARG A 360 -2.92 -10.15 -19.80
CA ARG A 360 -2.77 -8.71 -19.56
C ARG A 360 -1.60 -8.43 -18.60
N LEU A 361 -1.17 -9.44 -17.85
CA LEU A 361 0.06 -9.43 -17.08
C LEU A 361 1.34 -9.41 -17.95
N ASP A 362 1.32 -9.90 -19.18
CA ASP A 362 2.47 -9.79 -20.08
C ASP A 362 2.91 -8.36 -20.34
N VAL A 363 2.00 -7.41 -20.22
CA VAL A 363 2.33 -6.00 -20.27
C VAL A 363 3.28 -5.61 -19.13
N TYR A 364 3.25 -6.33 -18.02
CA TYR A 364 4.14 -6.10 -16.89
C TYR A 364 5.51 -6.75 -17.06
N THR A 365 5.61 -7.85 -17.78
CA THR A 365 6.89 -8.54 -18.01
C THR A 365 7.78 -7.80 -19.01
N GLY A 366 7.21 -7.10 -19.98
CA GLY A 366 7.95 -6.44 -21.06
C GLY A 366 8.53 -5.08 -20.72
N THR A 367 8.02 -4.38 -19.71
CA THR A 367 8.38 -2.98 -19.45
C THR A 367 8.86 -2.71 -18.04
N CYS A 368 9.13 -3.72 -17.26
CA CYS A 368 9.49 -3.74 -15.83
C CYS A 368 10.14 -2.45 -15.28
N ARG A 369 9.46 -1.34 -15.43
CA ARG A 369 9.67 -0.09 -14.71
C ARG A 369 8.67 0.04 -13.57
N LEU A 370 8.20 -1.11 -13.05
CA LEU A 370 7.21 -1.21 -11.98
C LEU A 370 7.68 -2.12 -10.86
N PRO A 371 8.89 -1.90 -10.32
CA PRO A 371 9.43 -2.79 -9.30
C PRO A 371 8.54 -2.85 -8.07
N VAL A 372 7.93 -1.72 -7.71
CA VAL A 372 7.10 -1.62 -6.51
C VAL A 372 5.81 -2.41 -6.66
N ILE A 373 5.10 -2.26 -7.78
CA ILE A 373 3.83 -2.96 -8.02
C ILE A 373 4.05 -4.47 -8.04
N ILE A 374 5.07 -4.95 -8.78
CA ILE A 374 5.33 -6.38 -8.90
C ILE A 374 5.75 -6.97 -7.56
N ASN A 375 6.64 -6.31 -6.84
CA ASN A 375 7.05 -6.77 -5.53
C ASN A 375 5.86 -6.85 -4.55
N ASP A 376 5.08 -5.80 -4.49
CA ASP A 376 3.94 -5.72 -3.60
C ASP A 376 2.83 -6.70 -4.02
N TYR A 377 2.64 -6.93 -5.32
CA TYR A 377 1.72 -7.93 -5.83
C TYR A 377 2.19 -9.36 -5.50
N LEU A 378 3.49 -9.67 -5.68
CA LEU A 378 4.06 -10.98 -5.38
C LEU A 378 4.20 -11.25 -3.87
N THR A 379 4.49 -10.25 -3.08
CA THR A 379 4.43 -10.35 -1.61
C THR A 379 2.99 -10.42 -1.11
N ALA A 380 2.06 -10.42 -2.05
CA ALA A 380 0.65 -10.66 -1.97
C ALA A 380 -0.01 -9.93 -0.79
N ARG A 381 -0.66 -8.80 -1.07
CA ARG A 381 -1.58 -8.23 -0.10
C ARG A 381 -0.94 -7.24 0.86
N SER A 382 0.09 -6.56 0.35
CA SER A 382 0.57 -5.34 0.97
C SER A 382 -0.46 -4.21 0.79
N ASP A 383 -0.35 -3.19 1.63
CA ASP A 383 -1.14 -1.97 1.49
C ASP A 383 -1.03 -1.34 0.09
N ALA A 384 0.09 -1.57 -0.60
CA ALA A 384 0.30 -1.10 -1.96
C ALA A 384 -0.67 -1.73 -2.98
N VAL A 385 -0.93 -3.03 -2.90
CA VAL A 385 -1.92 -3.70 -3.77
C VAL A 385 -3.30 -3.13 -3.53
N ASP A 386 -3.66 -2.88 -2.27
CA ASP A 386 -4.93 -2.27 -1.91
C ASP A 386 -5.06 -0.85 -2.48
N GLU A 387 -3.99 -0.05 -2.44
CA GLU A 387 -3.98 1.29 -3.05
C GLU A 387 -4.18 1.22 -4.57
N TYR A 388 -3.51 0.30 -5.25
CA TYR A 388 -3.74 0.11 -6.69
C TYR A 388 -5.17 -0.33 -7.00
N HIS A 389 -5.75 -1.21 -6.18
CA HIS A 389 -7.14 -1.62 -6.34
C HIS A 389 -8.11 -0.47 -6.06
N LYS A 390 -7.87 0.37 -5.06
CA LYS A 390 -8.67 1.56 -4.76
C LYS A 390 -8.72 2.52 -5.95
N ASP A 391 -7.58 2.75 -6.58
CA ASP A 391 -7.46 3.59 -7.75
C ASP A 391 -7.86 2.86 -9.05
N GLY A 392 -8.06 1.54 -8.98
CA GLY A 392 -8.34 0.68 -10.16
C GLY A 392 -7.20 0.71 -11.17
N PHE A 393 -5.97 0.89 -10.70
CA PHE A 393 -4.79 0.91 -11.56
C PHE A 393 -4.33 -0.50 -11.88
N ALA A 394 -4.33 -1.38 -10.90
CA ALA A 394 -4.12 -2.82 -11.07
C ALA A 394 -5.52 -3.48 -11.13
N ALA A 395 -5.93 -3.91 -12.30
CA ALA A 395 -7.19 -4.62 -12.51
C ALA A 395 -6.92 -6.07 -12.84
#